data_ddbdf5430fa95ce7c1db8e2102e4d6d5
#
_entry.id   ddbdf5430fa95ce7c1db8e2102e4d6d5
#
_cell.length_a   1.000
_cell.length_b   1.000
_cell.length_c   1.000
_cell.angle_alpha   90.00
_cell.angle_beta   90.00
_cell.angle_gamma   90.00
#
_symmetry.space_group_name_H-M   'P 1'
#
loop_
_entity.id
_entity.type
_entity.pdbx_description
1 polymer ?
#
loop_
_entity_poly.entity_id
_entity_poly.type
_entity_poly.pdbx_seq_one_letter_code
_entity_poly.pdbx_strand_id
1 'polypeptide(L)'
;YSKTSTPSAPIIWDKKNNKGKAKALVVNAGNANAHTGKDGLKIIDKYVKALTKKIKCRSNEVLVSSTGVIGEKFNPNLIIDKFKKINSKNKNGLLESAKAIMTTDTFPKVSIKNINLDNQSFKIYGIAKGSGMIQPNMGTMLVYIFIECEISKQLINRLLKNNLDNTFNSITVDSDTSTSDTLMMFSVGNKNINLNQNNFKTLNYKIYELMHDLSLQVIKDGEGVSKLIRVN
;
A
#
# COMPACT_ATOMS: atom_id res chain seq x y z
N TYR A 1 5.43 7.58 1.27
CA TYR A 1 6.24 6.96 2.33
C TYR A 1 6.36 7.86 3.54
N SER A 2 6.49 7.26 4.71
CA SER A 2 6.74 7.96 5.98
C SER A 2 7.86 9.01 5.86
N LYS A 3 7.70 10.11 6.60
CA LYS A 3 8.72 11.18 6.74
C LYS A 3 9.67 10.92 7.92
N THR A 4 9.65 9.73 8.52
CA THR A 4 10.53 9.37 9.62
C THR A 4 12.01 9.57 9.29
N SER A 5 12.79 9.94 10.28
CA SER A 5 14.26 10.02 10.18
C SER A 5 14.94 8.64 10.15
N THR A 6 14.19 7.58 10.57
CA THR A 6 14.67 6.20 10.66
C THR A 6 13.84 5.26 9.79
N PRO A 7 13.86 5.41 8.44
CA PRO A 7 13.03 4.59 7.55
C PRO A 7 13.45 3.12 7.59
N SER A 8 12.45 2.24 7.49
CA SER A 8 12.66 0.78 7.39
C SER A 8 13.40 0.40 6.10
N ALA A 9 14.01 -0.77 6.08
CA ALA A 9 14.72 -1.27 4.91
C ALA A 9 13.85 -1.34 3.63
N PRO A 10 12.55 -1.73 3.68
CA PRO A 10 11.64 -1.64 2.54
C PRO A 10 11.52 -0.23 1.95
N ILE A 11 11.36 0.79 2.78
CA ILE A 11 11.26 2.18 2.30
C ILE A 11 12.56 2.62 1.62
N ILE A 12 13.71 2.27 2.20
CA ILE A 12 15.03 2.58 1.60
C ILE A 12 15.16 1.88 0.25
N TRP A 13 14.76 0.61 0.16
CA TRP A 13 14.76 -0.15 -1.09
C TRP A 13 13.90 0.50 -2.15
N ASP A 14 12.65 0.81 -1.82
CA ASP A 14 11.68 1.36 -2.76
C ASP A 14 12.06 2.76 -3.24
N LYS A 15 12.51 3.65 -2.34
CA LYS A 15 13.00 4.99 -2.74
C LYS A 15 14.14 4.91 -3.75
N LYS A 16 15.02 3.91 -3.62
CA LYS A 16 16.13 3.68 -4.56
C LYS A 16 15.67 3.09 -5.89
N ASN A 17 14.74 2.15 -5.86
CA ASN A 17 14.39 1.28 -7.00
C ASN A 17 13.13 1.74 -7.76
N ASN A 18 12.18 2.43 -7.12
CA ASN A 18 10.94 2.85 -7.77
C ASN A 18 11.19 3.89 -8.88
N LYS A 19 11.10 3.44 -10.12
CA LYS A 19 11.20 4.30 -11.32
C LYS A 19 9.83 4.60 -11.94
N GLY A 20 8.73 4.28 -11.24
CA GLY A 20 7.36 4.50 -11.68
C GLY A 20 6.77 3.37 -12.51
N LYS A 21 7.46 2.22 -12.59
CA LYS A 21 6.94 0.97 -13.17
C LYS A 21 7.20 -0.18 -12.21
N ALA A 22 6.17 -0.98 -11.94
CA ALA A 22 6.28 -2.17 -11.10
C ALA A 22 5.60 -3.36 -11.78
N LYS A 23 6.19 -4.54 -11.62
CA LYS A 23 5.61 -5.82 -12.03
C LYS A 23 5.17 -6.67 -10.85
N ALA A 24 5.69 -6.36 -9.67
CA ALA A 24 5.30 -7.03 -8.43
C ALA A 24 5.41 -6.08 -7.24
N LEU A 25 4.55 -6.32 -6.26
CA LEU A 25 4.63 -5.80 -4.92
C LEU A 25 4.69 -6.99 -3.96
N VAL A 26 5.73 -7.05 -3.14
CA VAL A 26 5.86 -8.05 -2.08
C VAL A 26 5.61 -7.39 -0.75
N VAL A 27 4.63 -7.89 -0.02
CA VAL A 27 4.31 -7.41 1.33
C VAL A 27 4.43 -8.56 2.31
N ASN A 28 5.16 -8.36 3.40
CA ASN A 28 5.17 -9.32 4.51
C ASN A 28 4.61 -8.68 5.78
N ALA A 29 3.83 -9.47 6.53
CA ALA A 29 3.36 -9.16 7.86
C ALA A 29 4.05 -10.04 8.91
N GLY A 30 4.19 -9.51 10.13
CA GLY A 30 4.83 -10.17 11.25
C GLY A 30 6.24 -9.65 11.59
N ASN A 31 6.95 -9.08 10.61
CA ASN A 31 8.24 -8.44 10.82
C ASN A 31 8.35 -7.18 9.95
N ALA A 32 8.64 -6.04 10.54
CA ALA A 32 8.69 -4.74 9.87
C ALA A 32 9.97 -4.54 9.03
N ASN A 33 10.98 -5.37 9.22
CA ASN A 33 12.33 -5.18 8.65
C ASN A 33 12.82 -3.73 8.86
N ALA A 34 12.55 -3.20 10.04
CA ALA A 34 12.95 -1.89 10.50
C ALA A 34 14.00 -2.02 11.60
N HIS A 35 14.90 -1.05 11.69
CA HIS A 35 16.04 -1.07 12.64
C HIS A 35 16.96 -2.30 12.47
N THR A 36 17.06 -2.81 11.24
CA THR A 36 17.84 -4.00 10.88
C THR A 36 19.13 -3.66 10.13
N GLY A 37 19.41 -2.39 9.93
CA GLY A 37 20.62 -1.88 9.29
C GLY A 37 20.81 -2.44 7.86
N LYS A 38 22.09 -2.67 7.51
CA LYS A 38 22.46 -3.22 6.18
C LYS A 38 21.94 -4.64 5.94
N ASP A 39 21.70 -5.41 6.99
CA ASP A 39 21.22 -6.80 6.83
C ASP A 39 19.77 -6.84 6.36
N GLY A 40 18.94 -5.88 6.77
CA GLY A 40 17.58 -5.74 6.25
C GLY A 40 17.53 -5.57 4.72
N LEU A 41 18.44 -4.79 4.16
CA LEU A 41 18.57 -4.64 2.70
C LEU A 41 19.08 -5.91 2.01
N LYS A 42 20.00 -6.65 2.64
CA LYS A 42 20.47 -7.95 2.11
C LYS A 42 19.33 -8.98 2.08
N ILE A 43 18.46 -8.97 3.09
CA ILE A 43 17.28 -9.84 3.14
C ILE A 43 16.35 -9.54 1.97
N ILE A 44 16.06 -8.24 1.73
CA ILE A 44 15.25 -7.81 0.58
C ILE A 44 15.87 -8.26 -0.73
N ASP A 45 17.16 -8.01 -0.94
CA ASP A 45 17.88 -8.38 -2.16
C ASP A 45 17.75 -9.89 -2.48
N LYS A 46 17.85 -10.74 -1.44
CA LYS A 46 17.71 -12.20 -1.60
C LYS A 46 16.33 -12.60 -2.13
N TYR A 47 15.25 -12.16 -1.48
CA TYR A 47 13.92 -12.59 -1.92
C TYR A 47 13.48 -11.88 -3.21
N VAL A 48 13.89 -10.64 -3.45
CA VAL A 48 13.63 -9.96 -4.72
C VAL A 48 14.32 -10.69 -5.88
N LYS A 49 15.59 -11.07 -5.73
CA LYS A 49 16.30 -11.88 -6.74
C LYS A 49 15.62 -13.22 -7.03
N ALA A 50 15.10 -13.88 -6.00
CA ALA A 50 14.34 -15.11 -6.18
C ALA A 50 13.04 -14.89 -6.96
N LEU A 51 12.29 -13.81 -6.63
CA LEU A 51 11.05 -13.46 -7.33
C LEU A 51 11.31 -13.08 -8.79
N THR A 52 12.33 -12.23 -9.04
CA THR A 52 12.64 -11.74 -10.40
C THR A 52 12.99 -12.86 -11.37
N LYS A 53 13.69 -13.92 -10.89
CA LYS A 53 13.93 -15.13 -11.67
C LYS A 53 12.62 -15.84 -12.05
N LYS A 54 11.65 -15.92 -11.11
CA LYS A 54 10.37 -16.59 -11.33
C LYS A 54 9.47 -15.84 -12.31
N ILE A 55 9.32 -14.53 -12.16
CA ILE A 55 8.39 -13.74 -12.98
C ILE A 55 9.07 -13.02 -14.15
N LYS A 56 10.35 -13.27 -14.38
CA LYS A 56 11.17 -12.71 -15.47
C LYS A 56 11.07 -11.17 -15.55
N CYS A 57 11.45 -10.49 -14.46
CA CYS A 57 11.48 -9.03 -14.39
C CYS A 57 12.80 -8.53 -13.78
N ARG A 58 13.00 -7.22 -13.80
CA ARG A 58 14.17 -6.58 -13.18
C ARG A 58 13.90 -6.29 -11.69
N SER A 59 14.96 -6.23 -10.87
CA SER A 59 14.82 -5.96 -9.44
C SER A 59 14.20 -4.58 -9.13
N ASN A 60 14.41 -3.60 -10.00
CA ASN A 60 13.79 -2.28 -9.87
C ASN A 60 12.31 -2.22 -10.33
N GLU A 61 11.75 -3.35 -10.74
CA GLU A 61 10.32 -3.52 -11.03
C GLU A 61 9.59 -4.26 -9.90
N VAL A 62 10.30 -4.53 -8.77
CA VAL A 62 9.72 -5.14 -7.57
C VAL A 62 9.75 -4.13 -6.43
N LEU A 63 8.56 -3.74 -5.97
CA LEU A 63 8.36 -2.93 -4.77
C LEU A 63 8.13 -3.85 -3.57
N VAL A 64 8.48 -3.35 -2.39
CA VAL A 64 8.43 -4.16 -1.17
C VAL A 64 7.88 -3.35 0.00
N SER A 65 7.13 -4.00 0.88
CA SER A 65 6.71 -3.42 2.14
C SER A 65 6.74 -4.47 3.25
N SER A 66 6.92 -4.03 4.47
CA SER A 66 6.94 -4.91 5.65
C SER A 66 6.24 -4.23 6.82
N THR A 67 5.60 -5.03 7.67
CA THR A 67 4.93 -4.59 8.88
C THR A 67 5.04 -5.64 9.97
N GLY A 68 5.05 -5.24 11.24
CA GLY A 68 5.13 -6.11 12.41
C GLY A 68 6.30 -5.75 13.33
N VAL A 69 6.97 -6.72 13.91
CA VAL A 69 8.02 -6.54 14.91
C VAL A 69 9.22 -5.76 14.35
N ILE A 70 9.70 -4.79 15.13
CA ILE A 70 10.85 -3.93 14.83
C ILE A 70 12.11 -4.48 15.51
N GLY A 71 13.27 -4.34 14.87
CA GLY A 71 14.57 -4.72 15.45
C GLY A 71 14.97 -6.16 15.26
N GLU A 72 14.06 -7.02 14.82
CA GLU A 72 14.35 -8.44 14.60
C GLU A 72 14.69 -8.74 13.15
N LYS A 73 15.69 -9.61 12.96
CA LYS A 73 16.04 -10.18 11.64
C LYS A 73 15.11 -11.34 11.33
N PHE A 74 14.72 -11.50 10.07
CA PHE A 74 13.94 -12.66 9.65
C PHE A 74 14.64 -13.42 8.52
N ASN A 75 14.30 -14.71 8.40
CA ASN A 75 14.83 -15.57 7.36
C ASN A 75 14.12 -15.28 6.02
N PRO A 76 14.83 -14.81 4.97
CA PRO A 76 14.22 -14.53 3.67
C PRO A 76 13.60 -15.76 3.00
N ASN A 77 13.99 -16.98 3.38
CA ASN A 77 13.42 -18.21 2.83
C ASN A 77 11.94 -18.36 3.20
N LEU A 78 11.47 -17.77 4.31
CA LEU A 78 10.05 -17.74 4.67
C LEU A 78 9.20 -17.08 3.56
N ILE A 79 9.74 -16.06 2.88
CA ILE A 79 9.09 -15.41 1.74
C ILE A 79 9.35 -16.20 0.45
N ILE A 80 10.60 -16.61 0.21
CA ILE A 80 11.02 -17.26 -1.04
C ILE A 80 10.23 -18.56 -1.26
N ASP A 81 10.03 -19.36 -0.22
CA ASP A 81 9.27 -20.62 -0.34
C ASP A 81 7.79 -20.39 -0.68
N LYS A 82 7.22 -19.27 -0.26
CA LYS A 82 5.84 -18.92 -0.65
C LYS A 82 5.71 -18.57 -2.13
N PHE A 83 6.75 -18.08 -2.77
CA PHE A 83 6.72 -17.80 -4.20
C PHE A 83 6.40 -19.03 -5.03
N LYS A 84 6.78 -20.24 -4.59
CA LYS A 84 6.46 -21.51 -5.26
C LYS A 84 4.94 -21.72 -5.41
N LYS A 85 4.16 -21.20 -4.44
CA LYS A 85 2.70 -21.37 -4.35
C LYS A 85 1.90 -20.23 -4.96
N ILE A 86 2.54 -19.19 -5.51
CA ILE A 86 1.82 -18.05 -6.12
C ILE A 86 1.03 -18.52 -7.33
N ASN A 87 -0.27 -18.28 -7.29
CA ASN A 87 -1.21 -18.49 -8.38
C ASN A 87 -1.81 -17.14 -8.79
N SER A 88 -1.48 -16.65 -10.00
CA SER A 88 -2.00 -15.39 -10.54
C SER A 88 -3.49 -15.44 -10.93
N LYS A 89 -4.13 -16.61 -10.86
CA LYS A 89 -5.54 -16.79 -11.22
C LYS A 89 -6.49 -16.80 -10.02
N ASN A 90 -6.02 -16.41 -8.81
CA ASN A 90 -6.87 -16.37 -7.63
C ASN A 90 -7.93 -15.26 -7.75
N LYS A 91 -9.21 -15.65 -7.85
CA LYS A 91 -10.35 -14.73 -7.98
C LYS A 91 -10.61 -13.90 -6.72
N ASN A 92 -10.21 -14.38 -5.55
CA ASN A 92 -10.38 -13.70 -4.25
C ASN A 92 -9.12 -12.93 -3.80
N GLY A 93 -8.19 -12.70 -4.71
CA GLY A 93 -6.85 -12.18 -4.40
C GLY A 93 -6.82 -10.87 -3.63
N LEU A 94 -7.80 -9.97 -3.85
CA LEU A 94 -7.85 -8.69 -3.14
C LEU A 94 -8.13 -8.87 -1.64
N LEU A 95 -9.19 -9.63 -1.28
CA LEU A 95 -9.55 -9.91 0.11
C LEU A 95 -8.48 -10.74 0.82
N GLU A 96 -7.96 -11.77 0.16
CA GLU A 96 -6.88 -12.58 0.71
C GLU A 96 -5.60 -11.76 0.92
N SER A 97 -5.29 -10.82 0.03
CA SER A 97 -4.18 -9.89 0.21
C SER A 97 -4.42 -8.94 1.39
N ALA A 98 -5.64 -8.43 1.55
CA ALA A 98 -5.99 -7.58 2.70
C ALA A 98 -5.83 -8.34 4.03
N LYS A 99 -6.26 -9.60 4.09
CA LYS A 99 -6.06 -10.46 5.27
C LYS A 99 -4.59 -10.76 5.53
N ALA A 100 -3.80 -11.00 4.48
CA ALA A 100 -2.40 -11.39 4.60
C ALA A 100 -1.48 -10.27 5.11
N ILE A 101 -1.88 -9.01 4.99
CA ILE A 101 -1.10 -7.86 5.47
C ILE A 101 -1.46 -7.41 6.88
N MET A 102 -2.49 -8.00 7.49
CA MET A 102 -2.91 -7.71 8.88
C MET A 102 -1.85 -8.12 9.89
N THR A 103 -1.79 -7.39 11.01
CA THR A 103 -1.00 -7.72 12.20
C THR A 103 -1.89 -7.74 13.43
N THR A 104 -2.11 -6.60 14.05
CA THR A 104 -3.04 -6.41 15.18
C THR A 104 -4.46 -6.04 14.72
N ASP A 105 -4.63 -5.86 13.41
CA ASP A 105 -5.93 -5.58 12.80
C ASP A 105 -6.95 -6.68 13.12
N THR A 106 -8.21 -6.30 13.43
CA THR A 106 -9.29 -7.25 13.77
C THR A 106 -10.11 -7.66 12.54
N PHE A 107 -10.07 -6.86 11.46
CA PHE A 107 -10.72 -7.17 10.18
C PHE A 107 -9.94 -6.64 8.98
N PRO A 108 -10.06 -7.30 7.80
CA PRO A 108 -9.43 -6.85 6.58
C PRO A 108 -10.12 -5.59 6.04
N LYS A 109 -9.33 -4.56 5.70
CA LYS A 109 -9.82 -3.28 5.19
C LYS A 109 -9.76 -3.26 3.68
N VAL A 110 -10.93 -3.17 3.06
CA VAL A 110 -11.10 -3.21 1.60
C VAL A 110 -12.10 -2.15 1.17
N SER A 111 -11.82 -1.45 0.08
CA SER A 111 -12.76 -0.54 -0.57
C SER A 111 -12.73 -0.73 -2.09
N ILE A 112 -13.91 -0.68 -2.71
CA ILE A 112 -14.06 -0.79 -4.16
C ILE A 112 -14.99 0.31 -4.63
N LYS A 113 -14.60 1.06 -5.65
CA LYS A 113 -15.44 2.07 -6.29
C LYS A 113 -15.54 1.79 -7.79
N ASN A 114 -16.76 1.82 -8.30
CA ASN A 114 -17.03 1.80 -9.74
C ASN A 114 -16.95 3.24 -10.28
N ILE A 115 -16.43 3.38 -11.48
CA ILE A 115 -16.30 4.65 -12.16
C ILE A 115 -16.68 4.49 -13.63
N ASN A 116 -17.42 5.45 -14.16
CA ASN A 116 -17.80 5.54 -15.55
C ASN A 116 -17.28 6.86 -16.11
N LEU A 117 -16.37 6.79 -17.09
CA LEU A 117 -15.81 7.92 -17.80
C LEU A 117 -15.77 7.58 -19.30
N ASP A 118 -16.15 8.52 -20.17
CA ASP A 118 -16.09 8.36 -21.62
C ASP A 118 -16.75 7.05 -22.10
N ASN A 119 -17.93 6.71 -21.56
CA ASN A 119 -18.63 5.44 -21.81
C ASN A 119 -17.82 4.17 -21.48
N GLN A 120 -16.75 4.29 -20.74
CA GLN A 120 -15.97 3.16 -20.22
C GLN A 120 -16.20 3.00 -18.71
N SER A 121 -16.56 1.79 -18.33
CA SER A 121 -16.69 1.40 -16.91
C SER A 121 -15.42 0.70 -16.46
N PHE A 122 -14.89 1.07 -15.30
CA PHE A 122 -13.76 0.41 -14.65
C PHE A 122 -13.85 0.55 -13.14
N LYS A 123 -12.99 -0.14 -12.43
CA LYS A 123 -12.97 -0.15 -10.97
C LYS A 123 -11.68 0.44 -10.41
N ILE A 124 -11.82 0.96 -9.20
CA ILE A 124 -10.71 1.32 -8.33
C ILE A 124 -10.81 0.42 -7.11
N TYR A 125 -9.72 -0.25 -6.76
CA TYR A 125 -9.62 -1.13 -5.60
C TYR A 125 -8.63 -0.55 -4.61
N GLY A 126 -8.93 -0.69 -3.33
CA GLY A 126 -7.98 -0.35 -2.28
C GLY A 126 -8.01 -1.36 -1.16
N ILE A 127 -6.85 -1.64 -0.62
CA ILE A 127 -6.67 -2.36 0.63
C ILE A 127 -5.80 -1.55 1.58
N ALA A 128 -6.08 -1.66 2.86
CA ALA A 128 -5.30 -1.03 3.90
C ALA A 128 -5.10 -1.97 5.08
N LYS A 129 -4.06 -1.71 5.86
CA LYS A 129 -3.85 -2.26 7.20
C LYS A 129 -3.36 -1.17 8.14
N GLY A 130 -3.72 -1.30 9.40
CA GLY A 130 -3.32 -0.44 10.50
C GLY A 130 -4.39 -0.43 11.57
N SER A 131 -3.97 -0.52 12.83
CA SER A 131 -4.82 -0.45 14.03
C SER A 131 -4.12 0.25 15.20
N GLY A 132 -2.79 0.29 15.26
CA GLY A 132 -1.96 1.01 16.22
C GLY A 132 -0.77 1.68 15.54
N MET A 133 -0.07 2.54 16.29
CA MET A 133 1.04 3.37 15.81
C MET A 133 0.60 4.26 14.64
N ILE A 134 -0.53 4.99 14.83
CA ILE A 134 -1.13 5.83 13.79
C ILE A 134 -1.18 7.28 14.25
N GLN A 135 -0.45 8.14 13.52
CA GLN A 135 -0.39 9.58 13.71
C GLN A 135 -0.51 10.30 12.35
N PRO A 136 -1.01 11.55 12.28
CA PRO A 136 -0.95 12.37 11.07
C PRO A 136 0.48 12.42 10.49
N ASN A 137 0.58 12.51 9.16
CA ASN A 137 1.79 12.34 8.35
C ASN A 137 2.24 10.88 8.13
N MET A 138 1.25 9.98 8.04
CA MET A 138 1.37 8.55 7.77
C MET A 138 1.99 7.76 8.95
N GLY A 139 1.14 7.36 9.91
CA GLY A 139 1.46 6.37 10.95
C GLY A 139 1.28 4.94 10.43
N THR A 140 1.66 3.86 11.11
CA THR A 140 1.84 2.45 10.67
C THR A 140 0.75 1.91 9.75
N MET A 141 0.66 2.48 8.57
CA MET A 141 -0.30 2.08 7.55
C MET A 141 0.40 1.53 6.32
N LEU A 142 -0.10 0.43 5.83
CA LEU A 142 0.17 0.00 4.47
C LEU A 142 -1.12 0.15 3.67
N VAL A 143 -1.08 0.95 2.62
CA VAL A 143 -2.23 1.23 1.76
C VAL A 143 -1.84 1.01 0.31
N TYR A 144 -2.63 0.20 -0.40
CA TYR A 144 -2.41 -0.09 -1.81
C TYR A 144 -3.67 0.15 -2.59
N ILE A 145 -3.59 1.02 -3.62
CA ILE A 145 -4.71 1.41 -4.48
C ILE A 145 -4.39 0.98 -5.92
N PHE A 146 -5.35 0.36 -6.58
CA PHE A 146 -5.22 -0.13 -7.95
C PHE A 146 -6.33 0.46 -8.81
N ILE A 147 -5.98 1.04 -9.95
CA ILE A 147 -6.91 1.69 -10.88
C ILE A 147 -6.86 0.94 -12.21
N GLU A 148 -8.00 0.42 -12.67
CA GLU A 148 -8.13 -0.36 -13.91
C GLU A 148 -8.11 0.50 -15.18
N CYS A 149 -7.30 1.54 -15.21
CA CYS A 149 -7.07 2.33 -16.43
C CYS A 149 -5.61 2.79 -16.51
N GLU A 150 -5.19 3.18 -17.71
CA GLU A 150 -3.85 3.71 -17.94
C GLU A 150 -3.75 5.16 -17.49
N ILE A 151 -2.89 5.42 -16.50
CA ILE A 151 -2.66 6.76 -15.94
C ILE A 151 -1.17 7.02 -15.83
N SER A 152 -0.74 8.20 -16.24
CA SER A 152 0.66 8.61 -16.13
C SER A 152 1.08 8.76 -14.66
N LYS A 153 2.39 8.57 -14.39
CA LYS A 153 2.97 8.76 -13.06
C LYS A 153 2.71 10.16 -12.49
N GLN A 154 2.73 11.20 -13.34
CA GLN A 154 2.45 12.57 -12.92
C GLN A 154 1.02 12.72 -12.40
N LEU A 155 0.06 12.15 -13.11
CA LEU A 155 -1.35 12.18 -12.69
C LEU A 155 -1.60 11.35 -11.43
N ILE A 156 -0.99 10.17 -11.31
CA ILE A 156 -1.05 9.37 -10.08
C ILE A 156 -0.55 10.18 -8.88
N ASN A 157 0.59 10.84 -9.01
CA ASN A 157 1.14 11.67 -7.95
C ASN A 157 0.22 12.86 -7.60
N ARG A 158 -0.42 13.47 -8.60
CA ARG A 158 -1.39 14.55 -8.37
C ARG A 158 -2.62 14.06 -7.63
N LEU A 159 -3.17 12.91 -8.01
CA LEU A 159 -4.32 12.28 -7.34
C LEU A 159 -4.00 11.95 -5.88
N LEU A 160 -2.83 11.40 -5.61
CA LEU A 160 -2.38 11.13 -4.24
C LEU A 160 -2.27 12.40 -3.41
N LYS A 161 -1.57 13.42 -3.90
CA LYS A 161 -1.38 14.69 -3.20
C LYS A 161 -2.71 15.41 -2.90
N ASN A 162 -3.65 15.38 -3.84
CA ASN A 162 -4.93 16.05 -3.67
C ASN A 162 -5.79 15.44 -2.55
N ASN A 163 -5.59 14.16 -2.24
CA ASN A 163 -6.49 13.42 -1.36
C ASN A 163 -5.85 13.00 -0.04
N LEU A 164 -4.52 13.01 0.07
CA LEU A 164 -3.80 12.47 1.22
C LEU A 164 -4.11 13.24 2.52
N ASP A 165 -4.10 14.57 2.47
CA ASP A 165 -4.25 15.41 3.66
C ASP A 165 -5.65 15.36 4.26
N ASN A 166 -6.67 15.16 3.40
CA ASN A 166 -8.08 15.05 3.82
C ASN A 166 -8.51 13.60 4.12
N THR A 167 -7.59 12.65 4.15
CA THR A 167 -7.86 11.24 4.42
C THR A 167 -6.86 10.66 5.41
N PHE A 168 -5.81 10.01 4.95
CA PHE A 168 -4.85 9.31 5.81
C PHE A 168 -3.98 10.24 6.68
N ASN A 169 -3.73 11.48 6.26
CA ASN A 169 -3.02 12.45 7.10
C ASN A 169 -3.92 13.14 8.13
N SER A 170 -5.24 12.96 8.08
CA SER A 170 -6.20 13.56 9.02
C SER A 170 -6.68 12.59 10.10
N ILE A 171 -6.09 11.39 10.19
CA ILE A 171 -6.47 10.39 11.19
C ILE A 171 -5.35 10.17 12.21
N THR A 172 -5.72 9.84 13.43
CA THR A 172 -4.81 9.42 14.49
C THR A 172 -5.48 8.38 15.38
N VAL A 173 -4.69 7.48 15.97
CA VAL A 173 -5.14 6.52 16.98
C VAL A 173 -4.38 6.76 18.30
N ASP A 174 -3.06 6.76 18.28
CA ASP A 174 -2.20 6.79 19.46
C ASP A 174 -1.07 7.82 19.40
N SER A 175 -1.04 8.65 18.35
CA SER A 175 -0.04 9.69 18.12
C SER A 175 1.40 9.20 17.90
N ASP A 176 1.60 7.93 17.57
CA ASP A 176 2.91 7.37 17.28
C ASP A 176 3.19 7.29 15.79
N THR A 177 4.39 7.74 15.36
CA THR A 177 4.81 7.71 13.96
C THR A 177 5.58 6.44 13.63
N SER A 178 5.20 5.74 12.56
CA SER A 178 5.85 4.51 12.13
C SER A 178 7.08 4.73 11.26
N THR A 179 7.95 3.72 11.27
CA THR A 179 9.13 3.61 10.40
C THR A 179 8.81 3.06 9.01
N SER A 180 7.57 2.57 8.77
CA SER A 180 7.26 1.69 7.63
C SER A 180 6.09 2.15 6.77
N ASP A 181 5.50 3.32 7.05
CA ASP A 181 4.31 3.79 6.33
C ASP A 181 4.50 3.88 4.85
N THR A 182 3.56 3.28 4.16
CA THR A 182 3.58 3.21 2.71
C THR A 182 2.18 3.31 2.15
N LEU A 183 1.96 4.32 1.30
CA LEU A 183 0.80 4.41 0.43
C LEU A 183 1.29 4.36 -1.01
N MET A 184 0.79 3.39 -1.77
CA MET A 184 1.11 3.23 -3.18
C MET A 184 -0.16 3.18 -4.01
N MET A 185 -0.12 3.81 -5.18
CA MET A 185 -1.18 3.78 -6.17
C MET A 185 -0.64 3.25 -7.50
N PHE A 186 -1.37 2.32 -8.09
CA PHE A 186 -0.98 1.62 -9.31
C PHE A 186 -2.03 1.78 -10.40
N SER A 187 -1.59 2.11 -11.60
CA SER A 187 -2.33 1.94 -12.83
C SER A 187 -2.13 0.51 -13.32
N VAL A 188 -3.18 -0.31 -13.32
CA VAL A 188 -3.10 -1.77 -13.59
C VAL A 188 -3.93 -2.20 -14.80
N GLY A 189 -4.65 -1.28 -15.42
CA GLY A 189 -5.47 -1.55 -16.60
C GLY A 189 -4.82 -1.08 -17.89
N ASN A 190 -5.43 -1.43 -18.99
CA ASN A 190 -5.09 -0.99 -20.34
C ASN A 190 -6.15 -0.07 -20.96
N LYS A 191 -7.18 0.32 -20.19
CA LYS A 191 -8.20 1.25 -20.66
C LYS A 191 -7.59 2.64 -20.76
N ASN A 192 -7.58 3.18 -21.96
CA ASN A 192 -7.13 4.53 -22.22
C ASN A 192 -8.32 5.49 -22.07
N ILE A 193 -8.23 6.44 -21.17
CA ILE A 193 -9.28 7.39 -20.86
C ILE A 193 -8.75 8.79 -21.10
N ASN A 194 -9.53 9.61 -21.79
CA ASN A 194 -9.20 11.01 -21.93
C ASN A 194 -9.43 11.72 -20.59
N LEU A 195 -8.35 12.00 -19.87
CA LEU A 195 -8.39 12.71 -18.58
C LEU A 195 -8.44 14.22 -18.79
N ASN A 196 -9.48 14.69 -19.50
CA ASN A 196 -9.84 16.10 -19.52
C ASN A 196 -10.17 16.59 -18.09
N GLN A 197 -10.42 17.90 -17.92
CA GLN A 197 -10.64 18.49 -16.60
C GLN A 197 -11.82 17.87 -15.84
N ASN A 198 -12.93 17.54 -16.52
CA ASN A 198 -14.11 16.96 -15.89
C ASN A 198 -13.88 15.50 -15.48
N ASN A 199 -13.30 14.70 -16.37
CA ASN A 199 -12.95 13.32 -16.08
C ASN A 199 -11.93 13.21 -14.95
N PHE A 200 -10.96 14.14 -14.91
CA PHE A 200 -10.01 14.21 -13.80
C PHE A 200 -10.69 14.55 -12.47
N LYS A 201 -11.63 15.51 -12.45
CA LYS A 201 -12.40 15.84 -11.23
C LYS A 201 -13.19 14.63 -10.73
N THR A 202 -13.88 13.92 -11.64
CA THR A 202 -14.65 12.72 -11.30
C THR A 202 -13.76 11.59 -10.75
N LEU A 203 -12.64 11.33 -11.42
CA LEU A 203 -11.67 10.33 -10.95
C LEU A 203 -11.07 10.71 -9.58
N ASN A 204 -10.69 11.98 -9.40
CA ASN A 204 -10.14 12.49 -8.14
C ASN A 204 -11.14 12.33 -7.00
N TYR A 205 -12.42 12.64 -7.23
CA TYR A 205 -13.48 12.46 -6.24
C TYR A 205 -13.69 10.99 -5.87
N LYS A 206 -13.68 10.08 -6.85
CA LYS A 206 -13.80 8.63 -6.58
C LYS A 206 -12.60 8.06 -5.83
N ILE A 207 -11.42 8.59 -6.07
CA ILE A 207 -10.22 8.25 -5.28
C ILE A 207 -10.33 8.80 -3.86
N TYR A 208 -10.84 10.02 -3.69
CA TYR A 208 -11.15 10.56 -2.37
C TYR A 208 -12.11 9.65 -1.59
N GLU A 209 -13.25 9.27 -2.20
CA GLU A 209 -14.23 8.38 -1.58
C GLU A 209 -13.61 7.04 -1.12
N LEU A 210 -12.72 6.47 -1.94
CA LEU A 210 -12.05 5.21 -1.62
C LEU A 210 -11.04 5.41 -0.47
N MET A 211 -10.21 6.43 -0.55
CA MET A 211 -9.20 6.73 0.48
C MET A 211 -9.84 7.11 1.81
N HIS A 212 -10.91 7.88 1.78
CA HIS A 212 -11.69 8.26 2.96
C HIS A 212 -12.35 7.03 3.60
N ASP A 213 -12.95 6.14 2.83
CA ASP A 213 -13.55 4.89 3.33
C ASP A 213 -12.48 4.01 4.01
N LEU A 214 -11.32 3.80 3.37
CA LEU A 214 -10.22 3.04 3.96
C LEU A 214 -9.67 3.71 5.24
N SER A 215 -9.53 5.02 5.27
CA SER A 215 -9.05 5.73 6.45
C SER A 215 -10.02 5.60 7.63
N LEU A 216 -11.33 5.63 7.38
CA LEU A 216 -12.35 5.35 8.41
C LEU A 216 -12.30 3.90 8.90
N GLN A 217 -12.06 2.93 8.03
CA GLN A 217 -11.89 1.53 8.44
C GLN A 217 -10.65 1.36 9.34
N VAL A 218 -9.56 2.08 9.09
CA VAL A 218 -8.38 2.08 9.95
C VAL A 218 -8.70 2.63 11.34
N ILE A 219 -9.37 3.80 11.44
CA ILE A 219 -9.74 4.38 12.74
C ILE A 219 -10.71 3.47 13.52
N LYS A 220 -11.68 2.89 12.82
CA LYS A 220 -12.67 1.98 13.46
C LYS A 220 -12.02 0.75 14.08
N ASP A 221 -10.86 0.37 13.61
CA ASP A 221 -10.09 -0.80 14.06
C ASP A 221 -8.92 -0.39 14.99
N GLY A 222 -8.90 0.85 15.47
CA GLY A 222 -7.84 1.33 16.33
C GLY A 222 -7.70 0.50 17.61
N GLU A 223 -6.47 0.17 18.03
CA GLU A 223 -6.18 -0.56 19.26
C GLU A 223 -6.76 0.18 20.48
N GLY A 224 -7.58 -0.53 21.29
CA GLY A 224 -8.22 0.05 22.48
C GLY A 224 -9.38 1.02 22.18
N VAL A 225 -9.75 1.21 20.93
CA VAL A 225 -10.83 2.13 20.53
C VAL A 225 -12.20 1.54 20.89
N SER A 226 -12.95 2.27 21.70
CA SER A 226 -14.36 1.95 22.03
C SER A 226 -15.36 2.86 21.32
N LYS A 227 -14.91 4.00 20.78
CA LYS A 227 -15.74 5.02 20.13
C LYS A 227 -15.04 5.63 18.93
N LEU A 228 -15.79 5.90 17.88
CA LEU A 228 -15.36 6.70 16.74
C LEU A 228 -15.84 8.15 16.96
N ILE A 229 -14.91 9.08 17.04
CA ILE A 229 -15.22 10.52 17.16
C ILE A 229 -14.92 11.17 15.82
N ARG A 230 -15.88 11.93 15.29
CA ARG A 230 -15.72 12.75 14.09
C ARG A 230 -15.77 14.22 14.48
N VAL A 231 -14.75 14.96 14.17
CA VAL A 231 -14.69 16.41 14.33
C VAL A 231 -14.88 17.04 12.94
N ASN A 232 -15.89 17.93 12.82
CA ASN A 232 -16.20 18.65 11.57
C ASN A 232 -15.78 20.11 11.70
#